data_e3b2108da3468f53e6d8bad7dcaa0fa9
#
_entry.id   e3b2108da3468f53e6d8bad7dcaa0fa9
#
_cell.length_a   1.000
_cell.length_b   1.000
_cell.length_c   1.000
_cell.angle_alpha   90.00
_cell.angle_beta   90.00
_cell.angle_gamma   90.00
#
_symmetry.space_group_name_H-M   'P 1'
#
loop_
_entity.id
_entity.type
_entity.pdbx_description
1 polymer ?
#
loop_
_entity_poly.entity_id
_entity_poly.type
_entity_poly.pdbx_seq_one_letter_code
_entity_poly.pdbx_strand_id
1 'polypeptide(L)'
;PGADSALDKDTQETREWMDALSAVIESEGPERAHFLLEQLLEHARQKSIDMPFSANTGYVNTIEPEQEERSPGNLEIEKRLRAYMRWNAMAMVVKANRLHPADGGDLGGHIGSFASLASMFGAGFNHFWHAESAEAGKEHGGDCLYIQGHVSPGVYARAYLEGRLTEEQLLNFRQEVDGKGLSSYPHPKLMPQFWQFPTVSMGLGPLMAIYQARFLKYLQARGIANTENRK
;
A
#
# COMPACT_ATOMS: atom_id res chain seq x y z
N PRO A 1 -22.84 -4.62 -14.09
CA PRO A 1 -23.92 -5.34 -14.69
C PRO A 1 -24.98 -5.61 -13.65
N GLY A 2 -26.00 -4.80 -13.73
CA GLY A 2 -27.35 -5.05 -13.73
C GLY A 2 -27.98 -5.37 -12.38
N ALA A 3 -28.57 -4.39 -11.74
CA ALA A 3 -29.81 -4.63 -11.04
C ALA A 3 -30.76 -5.29 -12.06
N ASP A 4 -31.37 -6.39 -11.62
CA ASP A 4 -32.18 -7.29 -12.42
C ASP A 4 -33.22 -6.48 -13.22
N SER A 5 -33.12 -6.43 -14.54
CA SER A 5 -34.07 -5.75 -15.42
C SER A 5 -35.50 -6.34 -15.30
N ALA A 6 -35.66 -7.46 -14.63
CA ALA A 6 -36.93 -8.08 -14.31
C ALA A 6 -37.69 -7.38 -13.17
N LEU A 7 -37.05 -6.48 -12.40
CA LEU A 7 -37.66 -5.72 -11.31
C LEU A 7 -38.04 -4.29 -11.71
N ASP A 8 -37.58 -3.82 -12.86
CA ASP A 8 -37.91 -2.50 -13.37
C ASP A 8 -39.30 -2.47 -13.97
N LYS A 9 -40.26 -1.89 -13.21
CA LYS A 9 -41.65 -1.82 -13.60
C LYS A 9 -41.96 -0.73 -14.63
N ASP A 10 -41.10 0.28 -14.73
CA ASP A 10 -41.22 1.39 -15.67
C ASP A 10 -39.80 1.81 -16.16
N THR A 11 -39.40 1.17 -17.23
CA THR A 11 -38.09 1.43 -17.84
C THR A 11 -37.98 2.83 -18.44
N GLN A 12 -39.12 3.48 -18.74
CA GLN A 12 -39.14 4.86 -19.23
C GLN A 12 -38.83 5.82 -18.10
N GLU A 13 -39.55 5.71 -16.97
CA GLU A 13 -39.32 6.53 -15.78
C GLU A 13 -37.86 6.39 -15.30
N THR A 14 -37.36 5.16 -15.25
CA THR A 14 -35.95 4.91 -14.87
C THR A 14 -34.97 5.64 -15.78
N ARG A 15 -35.20 5.67 -17.09
CA ARG A 15 -34.37 6.46 -18.03
C ARG A 15 -34.46 7.95 -17.79
N GLU A 16 -35.67 8.48 -17.60
CA GLU A 16 -35.90 9.90 -17.34
C GLU A 16 -35.13 10.38 -16.10
N TRP A 17 -35.08 9.58 -15.03
CA TRP A 17 -34.27 9.87 -13.86
C TRP A 17 -32.76 9.87 -14.15
N MET A 18 -32.27 8.89 -14.92
CA MET A 18 -30.88 8.81 -15.30
C MET A 18 -30.46 9.95 -16.23
N ASP A 19 -31.30 10.31 -17.19
CA ASP A 19 -31.08 11.41 -18.12
C ASP A 19 -31.08 12.76 -17.40
N ALA A 20 -31.99 12.96 -16.44
CA ALA A 20 -32.03 14.15 -15.60
C ALA A 20 -30.73 14.33 -14.80
N LEU A 21 -30.22 13.24 -14.18
CA LEU A 21 -28.95 13.30 -13.46
C LEU A 21 -27.78 13.61 -14.41
N SER A 22 -27.77 13.00 -15.58
CA SER A 22 -26.73 13.25 -16.60
C SER A 22 -26.75 14.72 -17.05
N ALA A 23 -27.90 15.29 -17.29
CA ALA A 23 -28.05 16.68 -17.65
C ALA A 23 -27.54 17.64 -16.56
N VAL A 24 -27.76 17.32 -15.28
CA VAL A 24 -27.19 18.09 -14.17
C VAL A 24 -25.66 18.00 -14.15
N ILE A 25 -25.10 16.81 -14.36
CA ILE A 25 -23.63 16.64 -14.42
C ILE A 25 -23.04 17.48 -15.54
N GLU A 26 -23.66 17.48 -16.71
CA GLU A 26 -23.20 18.23 -17.89
C GLU A 26 -23.34 19.75 -17.72
N SER A 27 -24.43 20.23 -17.13
CA SER A 27 -24.75 21.67 -17.05
C SER A 27 -24.16 22.35 -15.82
N GLU A 28 -24.13 21.68 -14.67
CA GLU A 28 -23.78 22.28 -13.38
C GLU A 28 -22.57 21.60 -12.70
N GLY A 29 -22.11 20.49 -13.26
CA GLY A 29 -20.95 19.78 -12.81
C GLY A 29 -21.22 18.72 -11.72
N PRO A 30 -20.20 17.91 -11.39
CA PRO A 30 -20.33 16.76 -10.50
C PRO A 30 -20.67 17.15 -9.05
N GLU A 31 -20.27 18.33 -8.59
CA GLU A 31 -20.55 18.76 -7.21
C GLU A 31 -22.06 18.99 -6.98
N ARG A 32 -22.75 19.56 -7.98
CA ARG A 32 -24.19 19.74 -7.91
C ARG A 32 -24.94 18.42 -7.96
N ALA A 33 -24.51 17.50 -8.80
CA ALA A 33 -25.06 16.17 -8.89
C ALA A 33 -24.88 15.41 -7.56
N HIS A 34 -23.72 15.51 -6.94
CA HIS A 34 -23.43 14.92 -5.62
C HIS A 34 -24.41 15.46 -4.56
N PHE A 35 -24.58 16.78 -4.48
CA PHE A 35 -25.52 17.40 -3.55
C PHE A 35 -26.96 16.89 -3.76
N LEU A 36 -27.41 16.80 -5.01
CA LEU A 36 -28.76 16.28 -5.29
C LEU A 36 -28.93 14.82 -4.87
N LEU A 37 -27.94 13.98 -5.11
CA LEU A 37 -27.95 12.58 -4.67
C LEU A 37 -28.03 12.49 -3.14
N GLU A 38 -27.29 13.30 -2.40
CA GLU A 38 -27.37 13.35 -0.95
C GLU A 38 -28.77 13.73 -0.45
N GLN A 39 -29.41 14.74 -1.10
CA GLN A 39 -30.77 15.16 -0.75
C GLN A 39 -31.79 14.06 -1.06
N LEU A 40 -31.66 13.36 -2.18
CA LEU A 40 -32.53 12.23 -2.52
C LEU A 40 -32.38 11.06 -1.51
N LEU A 41 -31.16 10.75 -1.12
CA LEU A 41 -30.88 9.73 -0.11
C LEU A 41 -31.48 10.10 1.25
N GLU A 42 -31.33 11.36 1.67
CA GLU A 42 -31.92 11.83 2.93
C GLU A 42 -33.45 11.80 2.89
N HIS A 43 -34.05 12.23 1.77
CA HIS A 43 -35.48 12.15 1.57
C HIS A 43 -35.99 10.70 1.62
N ALA A 44 -35.27 9.77 0.98
CA ALA A 44 -35.61 8.35 1.03
C ALA A 44 -35.56 7.79 2.46
N ARG A 45 -34.55 8.16 3.27
CA ARG A 45 -34.45 7.80 4.70
C ARG A 45 -35.66 8.32 5.49
N GLN A 46 -36.07 9.57 5.30
CA GLN A 46 -37.23 10.16 5.97
C GLN A 46 -38.54 9.43 5.63
N LYS A 47 -38.62 8.82 4.47
CA LYS A 47 -39.75 7.98 4.03
C LYS A 47 -39.63 6.52 4.42
N SER A 48 -38.62 6.16 5.18
CA SER A 48 -38.33 4.78 5.61
C SER A 48 -38.19 3.80 4.44
N ILE A 49 -37.67 4.27 3.30
CA ILE A 49 -37.35 3.41 2.16
C ILE A 49 -36.10 2.63 2.50
N ASP A 50 -36.10 1.32 2.26
CA ASP A 50 -34.91 0.48 2.41
C ASP A 50 -33.88 0.89 1.38
N MET A 51 -32.72 1.34 1.87
CA MET A 51 -31.69 1.88 1.00
C MET A 51 -30.91 0.77 0.32
N PRO A 52 -30.69 0.85 -0.98
CA PRO A 52 -29.88 -0.14 -1.66
C PRO A 52 -28.47 -0.14 -1.06
N PHE A 53 -28.03 -1.30 -0.59
CA PHE A 53 -26.69 -1.52 -0.07
C PHE A 53 -25.95 -2.51 -0.94
N SER A 54 -24.73 -2.16 -1.32
CA SER A 54 -23.77 -3.10 -1.90
C SER A 54 -22.48 -3.07 -1.09
N ALA A 55 -22.02 -4.23 -0.66
CA ALA A 55 -20.73 -4.36 0.02
C ALA A 55 -19.56 -4.05 -0.92
N ASN A 56 -19.78 -4.17 -2.23
CA ASN A 56 -18.77 -3.87 -3.25
C ASN A 56 -19.37 -2.93 -4.28
N THR A 57 -18.68 -1.82 -4.55
CA THR A 57 -18.97 -0.97 -5.71
C THR A 57 -18.20 -1.47 -6.92
N GLY A 58 -18.79 -1.39 -8.12
CA GLY A 58 -18.05 -1.63 -9.34
C GLY A 58 -16.86 -0.68 -9.45
N TYR A 59 -15.70 -1.19 -9.87
CA TYR A 59 -14.58 -0.31 -10.19
C TYR A 59 -14.91 0.45 -11.48
N VAL A 60 -14.86 1.76 -11.38
CA VAL A 60 -15.00 2.66 -12.53
C VAL A 60 -13.71 3.50 -12.57
N ASN A 61 -12.97 3.39 -13.66
CA ASN A 61 -11.83 4.27 -13.89
C ASN A 61 -12.37 5.65 -14.29
N THR A 62 -12.16 6.64 -13.45
CA THR A 62 -12.60 8.03 -13.67
C THR A 62 -11.55 8.89 -14.36
N ILE A 63 -10.37 8.32 -14.62
CA ILE A 63 -9.28 8.96 -15.37
C ILE A 63 -9.13 8.20 -16.67
N GLU A 64 -9.37 8.88 -17.77
CA GLU A 64 -9.17 8.30 -19.10
C GLU A 64 -7.69 7.99 -19.32
N PRO A 65 -7.34 6.88 -20.03
CA PRO A 65 -5.94 6.48 -20.23
C PRO A 65 -5.04 7.56 -20.82
N GLU A 66 -5.60 8.44 -21.64
CA GLU A 66 -4.91 9.57 -22.25
C GLU A 66 -4.59 10.70 -21.26
N GLN A 67 -5.31 10.75 -20.15
CA GLN A 67 -5.14 11.73 -19.06
C GLN A 67 -4.25 11.21 -17.95
N GLU A 68 -3.91 9.91 -17.96
CA GLU A 68 -3.02 9.33 -16.96
C GLU A 68 -1.61 9.94 -17.05
N GLU A 69 -1.09 10.36 -15.91
CA GLU A 69 0.30 10.79 -15.83
C GLU A 69 1.25 9.62 -16.11
N ARG A 70 2.24 9.88 -16.93
CA ARG A 70 3.27 8.89 -17.22
C ARG A 70 4.18 8.70 -16.02
N SER A 71 4.58 7.43 -15.77
CA SER A 71 5.59 7.13 -14.76
C SER A 71 6.85 7.98 -15.00
N PRO A 72 7.35 8.69 -13.97
CA PRO A 72 8.53 9.55 -14.11
C PRO A 72 9.83 8.79 -14.33
N GLY A 73 9.83 7.47 -14.10
CA GLY A 73 10.99 6.62 -14.16
C GLY A 73 11.24 5.97 -15.54
N ASN A 74 12.29 5.18 -15.59
CA ASN A 74 12.58 4.33 -16.74
C ASN A 74 11.95 2.95 -16.51
N LEU A 75 10.83 2.68 -17.15
CA LEU A 75 10.05 1.45 -16.98
C LEU A 75 10.86 0.17 -17.29
N GLU A 76 11.80 0.19 -18.24
CA GLU A 76 12.62 -0.97 -18.57
C GLU A 76 13.63 -1.28 -17.44
N ILE A 77 14.25 -0.26 -16.89
CA ILE A 77 15.15 -0.42 -15.74
C ILE A 77 14.36 -0.91 -14.52
N GLU A 78 13.22 -0.32 -14.25
CA GLU A 78 12.38 -0.71 -13.10
C GLU A 78 11.82 -2.13 -13.22
N LYS A 79 11.47 -2.55 -14.42
CA LYS A 79 11.07 -3.94 -14.70
C LYS A 79 12.20 -4.92 -14.37
N ARG A 80 13.44 -4.58 -14.74
CA ARG A 80 14.62 -5.38 -14.40
C ARG A 80 14.89 -5.39 -12.90
N LEU A 81 14.82 -4.22 -12.23
CA LEU A 81 14.97 -4.14 -10.77
C LEU A 81 13.95 -4.99 -10.03
N ARG A 82 12.68 -4.94 -10.44
CA ARG A 82 11.64 -5.81 -9.87
C ARG A 82 11.94 -7.30 -10.08
N ALA A 83 12.45 -7.66 -11.23
CA ALA A 83 12.86 -9.06 -11.50
C ALA A 83 13.99 -9.49 -10.55
N TYR A 84 15.01 -8.66 -10.35
CA TYR A 84 16.08 -8.93 -9.39
C TYR A 84 15.59 -9.00 -7.95
N MET A 85 14.71 -8.08 -7.53
CA MET A 85 14.12 -8.13 -6.19
C MET A 85 13.37 -9.44 -5.95
N ARG A 86 12.53 -9.87 -6.91
CA ARG A 86 11.79 -11.14 -6.82
C ARG A 86 12.71 -12.34 -6.77
N TRP A 87 13.72 -12.34 -7.65
CA TRP A 87 14.70 -13.41 -7.68
C TRP A 87 15.49 -13.51 -6.38
N ASN A 88 16.04 -12.41 -5.90
CA ASN A 88 16.83 -12.39 -4.68
C ASN A 88 15.99 -12.75 -3.45
N ALA A 89 14.74 -12.28 -3.36
CA ALA A 89 13.83 -12.67 -2.29
C ALA A 89 13.57 -14.19 -2.27
N MET A 90 13.33 -14.80 -3.44
CA MET A 90 13.15 -16.24 -3.57
C MET A 90 14.46 -16.99 -3.25
N ALA A 91 15.57 -16.58 -3.84
CA ALA A 91 16.85 -17.23 -3.66
C ALA A 91 17.31 -17.20 -2.18
N MET A 92 17.11 -16.07 -1.51
CA MET A 92 17.40 -15.91 -0.07
C MET A 92 16.61 -16.93 0.76
N VAL A 93 15.30 -17.01 0.58
CA VAL A 93 14.45 -17.94 1.34
C VAL A 93 14.85 -19.40 1.05
N VAL A 94 15.01 -19.76 -0.22
CA VAL A 94 15.37 -21.14 -0.59
C VAL A 94 16.75 -21.53 -0.11
N LYS A 95 17.76 -20.66 -0.25
CA LYS A 95 19.13 -20.92 0.20
C LYS A 95 19.20 -21.03 1.72
N ALA A 96 18.56 -20.13 2.46
CA ALA A 96 18.55 -20.16 3.91
C ALA A 96 17.91 -21.45 4.46
N ASN A 97 16.79 -21.89 3.88
CA ASN A 97 16.16 -23.15 4.26
C ASN A 97 17.04 -24.38 3.98
N ARG A 98 17.83 -24.35 2.91
CA ARG A 98 18.77 -25.44 2.60
C ARG A 98 20.00 -25.46 3.50
N LEU A 99 20.50 -24.29 3.87
CA LEU A 99 21.70 -24.16 4.72
C LEU A 99 21.41 -24.40 6.20
N HIS A 100 20.21 -24.07 6.63
CA HIS A 100 19.78 -24.12 8.02
C HIS A 100 18.48 -24.93 8.15
N PRO A 101 18.52 -26.26 7.89
CA PRO A 101 17.33 -27.07 8.08
C PRO A 101 16.95 -27.06 9.57
N ALA A 102 15.72 -26.70 9.87
CA ALA A 102 15.21 -26.72 11.23
C ALA A 102 14.85 -28.15 11.65
N ASP A 103 15.06 -28.49 12.92
CA ASP A 103 14.57 -29.73 13.50
C ASP A 103 13.04 -29.75 13.42
N GLY A 104 12.50 -30.60 12.55
CA GLY A 104 11.05 -30.72 12.34
C GLY A 104 10.45 -29.91 11.19
N GLY A 105 11.24 -29.26 10.34
CA GLY A 105 10.75 -28.57 9.14
C GLY A 105 11.67 -27.48 8.59
N ASP A 106 11.17 -26.76 7.62
CA ASP A 106 11.89 -25.63 7.02
C ASP A 106 11.85 -24.39 7.92
N LEU A 107 12.87 -23.51 7.82
CA LEU A 107 12.85 -22.18 8.45
C LEU A 107 11.63 -21.35 8.00
N GLY A 108 11.06 -21.71 6.87
CA GLY A 108 9.97 -20.99 6.26
C GLY A 108 10.41 -19.72 5.55
N GLY A 109 9.45 -18.88 5.25
CA GLY A 109 9.60 -17.63 4.49
C GLY A 109 8.47 -17.51 3.46
N HIS A 110 7.98 -16.28 3.27
CA HIS A 110 6.85 -16.04 2.39
C HIS A 110 7.33 -15.34 1.10
N ILE A 111 7.27 -16.04 -0.01
CA ILE A 111 7.67 -15.52 -1.32
C ILE A 111 6.47 -14.95 -2.06
N GLY A 112 5.31 -15.61 -1.97
CA GLY A 112 4.10 -15.25 -2.69
C GLY A 112 3.57 -13.86 -2.31
N SER A 113 3.60 -13.49 -1.04
CA SER A 113 3.15 -12.18 -0.58
C SER A 113 3.95 -11.05 -1.22
N PHE A 114 5.27 -11.16 -1.25
CA PHE A 114 6.09 -10.15 -1.91
C PHE A 114 5.91 -10.18 -3.44
N ALA A 115 5.79 -11.35 -4.07
CA ALA A 115 5.59 -11.46 -5.50
C ALA A 115 4.34 -10.68 -5.97
N SER A 116 3.25 -10.73 -5.20
CA SER A 116 2.03 -9.95 -5.47
C SER A 116 2.21 -8.45 -5.30
N LEU A 117 3.05 -8.01 -4.35
CA LEU A 117 3.25 -6.60 -4.01
C LEU A 117 4.48 -5.97 -4.67
N ALA A 118 5.26 -6.72 -5.45
CA ALA A 118 6.55 -6.27 -5.98
C ALA A 118 6.47 -4.99 -6.82
N SER A 119 5.38 -4.80 -7.56
CA SER A 119 5.17 -3.58 -8.36
C SER A 119 4.91 -2.37 -7.47
N MET A 120 4.07 -2.53 -6.44
CA MET A 120 3.78 -1.47 -5.48
C MET A 120 5.04 -1.06 -4.71
N PHE A 121 5.81 -2.03 -4.21
CA PHE A 121 7.07 -1.75 -3.52
C PHE A 121 8.11 -1.12 -4.45
N GLY A 122 8.18 -1.58 -5.72
CA GLY A 122 9.06 -0.97 -6.72
C GLY A 122 8.74 0.50 -6.92
N ALA A 123 7.47 0.82 -7.17
CA ALA A 123 7.02 2.21 -7.32
C ALA A 123 7.27 3.03 -6.04
N GLY A 124 6.93 2.47 -4.87
CA GLY A 124 7.15 3.12 -3.57
C GLY A 124 8.61 3.51 -3.35
N PHE A 125 9.53 2.57 -3.49
CA PHE A 125 10.96 2.81 -3.30
C PHE A 125 11.58 3.73 -4.36
N ASN A 126 11.07 3.71 -5.58
CA ASN A 126 11.67 4.50 -6.65
C ASN A 126 11.13 5.94 -6.72
N HIS A 127 9.86 6.19 -6.31
CA HIS A 127 9.18 7.45 -6.62
C HIS A 127 8.45 8.11 -5.45
N PHE A 128 8.07 7.35 -4.40
CA PHE A 128 7.16 7.88 -3.38
C PHE A 128 7.74 7.97 -1.98
N TRP A 129 8.64 7.06 -1.61
CA TRP A 129 9.19 7.00 -0.25
C TRP A 129 10.56 7.64 -0.21
N HIS A 130 10.74 8.51 0.77
CA HIS A 130 11.96 9.27 0.95
C HIS A 130 12.70 8.78 2.19
N ALA A 131 13.99 8.58 2.04
CA ALA A 131 14.88 8.37 3.18
C ALA A 131 15.10 9.68 3.93
N GLU A 132 15.56 9.58 5.16
CA GLU A 132 16.06 10.75 5.89
C GLU A 132 17.21 11.40 5.13
N SER A 133 17.16 12.72 5.01
CA SER A 133 18.19 13.53 4.34
C SER A 133 18.43 14.80 5.11
N ALA A 134 19.70 15.11 5.38
CA ALA A 134 20.17 16.38 5.92
C ALA A 134 20.85 17.25 4.84
N GLU A 135 20.77 16.84 3.57
CA GLU A 135 21.37 17.61 2.45
C GLU A 135 20.63 18.94 2.30
N ALA A 136 21.40 20.04 2.23
CA ALA A 136 20.83 21.38 2.12
C ALA A 136 19.90 21.52 0.89
N GLY A 137 18.66 21.97 1.14
CA GLY A 137 17.61 22.10 0.14
C GLY A 137 16.88 20.79 -0.20
N LYS A 138 17.22 19.69 0.49
CA LYS A 138 16.56 18.37 0.37
C LYS A 138 16.33 17.76 1.76
N GLU A 139 16.22 18.59 2.77
CA GLU A 139 15.99 18.13 4.14
C GLU A 139 14.67 17.37 4.23
N HIS A 140 14.74 16.15 4.73
CA HIS A 140 13.58 15.29 4.89
C HIS A 140 13.76 14.38 6.12
N GLY A 141 12.77 14.32 6.97
CA GLY A 141 12.83 13.49 8.19
C GLY A 141 12.65 11.99 7.95
N GLY A 142 12.59 11.55 6.72
CA GLY A 142 12.34 10.17 6.33
C GLY A 142 10.87 9.76 6.48
N ASP A 143 10.36 9.02 5.52
CA ASP A 143 8.99 8.47 5.57
C ASP A 143 8.90 7.27 6.54
N CYS A 144 7.72 7.04 7.08
CA CYS A 144 7.46 5.96 8.04
C CYS A 144 6.78 4.78 7.34
N LEU A 145 7.41 3.61 7.36
CA LEU A 145 6.89 2.43 6.67
C LEU A 145 6.61 1.29 7.65
N TYR A 146 5.34 0.89 7.74
CA TYR A 146 4.93 -0.30 8.47
C TYR A 146 4.93 -1.51 7.53
N ILE A 147 6.07 -2.17 7.45
CA ILE A 147 6.29 -3.30 6.54
C ILE A 147 5.71 -4.57 7.14
N GLN A 148 4.75 -5.20 6.45
CA GLN A 148 4.24 -6.52 6.84
C GLN A 148 5.36 -7.56 6.83
N GLY A 149 5.48 -8.36 7.88
CA GLY A 149 6.53 -9.38 8.01
C GLY A 149 6.63 -10.34 6.82
N HIS A 150 5.48 -10.70 6.22
CA HIS A 150 5.42 -11.58 5.06
C HIS A 150 6.08 -11.04 3.80
N VAL A 151 6.25 -9.72 3.68
CA VAL A 151 6.90 -9.08 2.53
C VAL A 151 8.36 -8.69 2.81
N SER A 152 8.85 -8.93 4.04
CA SER A 152 10.23 -8.62 4.42
C SER A 152 11.30 -9.20 3.48
N PRO A 153 11.14 -10.41 2.89
CA PRO A 153 12.12 -10.91 1.93
C PRO A 153 12.37 -9.96 0.75
N GLY A 154 11.33 -9.31 0.26
CA GLY A 154 11.48 -8.32 -0.82
C GLY A 154 12.17 -7.04 -0.39
N VAL A 155 11.92 -6.59 0.85
CA VAL A 155 12.61 -5.42 1.40
C VAL A 155 14.10 -5.71 1.63
N TYR A 156 14.44 -6.90 2.14
CA TYR A 156 15.84 -7.34 2.25
C TYR A 156 16.50 -7.46 0.88
N ALA A 157 15.80 -8.02 -0.11
CA ALA A 157 16.31 -8.11 -1.48
C ALA A 157 16.58 -6.73 -2.09
N ARG A 158 15.72 -5.74 -1.84
CA ARG A 158 15.94 -4.36 -2.26
C ARG A 158 17.17 -3.76 -1.57
N ALA A 159 17.26 -3.89 -0.26
CA ALA A 159 18.38 -3.37 0.52
C ALA A 159 19.73 -4.00 0.12
N TYR A 160 19.72 -5.26 -0.26
CA TYR A 160 20.90 -5.92 -0.83
C TYR A 160 21.33 -5.29 -2.16
N LEU A 161 20.39 -5.02 -3.07
CA LEU A 161 20.68 -4.34 -4.34
C LEU A 161 21.22 -2.91 -4.14
N GLU A 162 20.84 -2.27 -3.04
CA GLU A 162 21.34 -0.95 -2.64
C GLU A 162 22.70 -1.01 -1.91
N GLY A 163 23.25 -2.19 -1.69
CA GLY A 163 24.52 -2.37 -0.95
C GLY A 163 24.40 -2.19 0.57
N ARG A 164 23.20 -2.15 1.11
CA ARG A 164 22.93 -2.00 2.55
C ARG A 164 23.01 -3.31 3.32
N LEU A 165 22.86 -4.43 2.64
CA LEU A 165 22.98 -5.78 3.20
C LEU A 165 24.00 -6.58 2.39
N THR A 166 24.63 -7.55 3.03
CA THR A 166 25.60 -8.46 2.42
C THR A 166 24.95 -9.78 2.02
N GLU A 167 25.61 -10.53 1.13
CA GLU A 167 25.16 -11.87 0.77
C GLU A 167 25.16 -12.81 2.00
N GLU A 168 26.15 -12.70 2.89
CA GLU A 168 26.20 -13.47 4.12
C GLU A 168 24.97 -13.25 5.01
N GLN A 169 24.52 -11.99 5.13
CA GLN A 169 23.30 -11.67 5.86
C GLN A 169 22.07 -12.31 5.22
N LEU A 170 21.96 -12.30 3.89
CA LEU A 170 20.85 -12.94 3.17
C LEU A 170 20.85 -14.47 3.36
N LEU A 171 22.02 -15.10 3.35
CA LEU A 171 22.15 -16.54 3.58
C LEU A 171 21.76 -16.95 5.01
N ASN A 172 21.86 -16.03 5.95
CA ASN A 172 21.42 -16.20 7.34
C ASN A 172 20.02 -15.59 7.59
N PHE A 173 19.13 -15.61 6.61
CA PHE A 173 17.74 -15.21 6.79
C PHE A 173 17.06 -16.05 7.86
N ARG A 174 16.38 -15.40 8.81
CA ARG A 174 15.75 -16.02 10.00
C ARG A 174 16.74 -16.67 10.98
N GLN A 175 17.97 -16.20 10.99
CA GLN A 175 19.01 -16.62 11.94
C GLN A 175 19.41 -15.47 12.88
N GLU A 176 18.41 -14.74 13.38
CA GLU A 176 18.62 -13.57 14.23
C GLU A 176 19.09 -13.88 15.65
N VAL A 177 18.99 -15.11 16.13
CA VAL A 177 19.28 -15.49 17.53
C VAL A 177 20.69 -15.09 17.95
N ASP A 178 21.66 -15.26 17.07
CA ASP A 178 23.06 -14.91 17.32
C ASP A 178 23.43 -13.51 16.83
N GLY A 179 22.45 -12.71 16.40
CA GLY A 179 22.66 -11.36 15.87
C GLY A 179 23.38 -11.30 14.52
N LYS A 180 23.55 -12.42 13.84
CA LYS A 180 24.29 -12.51 12.58
C LYS A 180 23.43 -12.50 11.32
N GLY A 181 22.13 -12.78 11.47
CA GLY A 181 21.23 -12.97 10.37
C GLY A 181 20.16 -11.88 10.27
N LEU A 182 19.33 -12.02 9.24
CA LEU A 182 18.17 -11.18 9.06
C LEU A 182 17.01 -11.68 9.92
N SER A 183 16.31 -10.75 10.56
CA SER A 183 15.20 -11.10 11.45
C SER A 183 14.04 -11.73 10.68
N SER A 184 13.37 -12.68 11.32
CA SER A 184 12.16 -13.34 10.81
C SER A 184 11.03 -12.34 10.59
N TYR A 185 10.94 -11.33 11.47
CA TYR A 185 9.94 -10.27 11.45
C TYR A 185 10.61 -8.91 11.61
N PRO A 186 10.04 -7.86 10.98
CA PRO A 186 10.49 -6.49 11.21
C PRO A 186 10.44 -6.16 12.72
N HIS A 187 11.59 -5.83 13.29
CA HIS A 187 11.66 -5.44 14.70
C HIS A 187 12.92 -4.61 14.99
N PRO A 188 12.77 -3.36 15.51
CA PRO A 188 13.89 -2.48 15.81
C PRO A 188 14.89 -3.05 16.80
N LYS A 189 14.50 -3.90 17.75
CA LYS A 189 15.44 -4.56 18.67
C LYS A 189 16.34 -5.58 17.99
N LEU A 190 15.84 -6.26 16.95
CA LEU A 190 16.59 -7.28 16.21
C LEU A 190 17.50 -6.66 15.15
N MET A 191 17.02 -5.58 14.51
CA MET A 191 17.77 -4.86 13.49
C MET A 191 17.56 -3.34 13.65
N PRO A 192 18.22 -2.70 14.64
CA PRO A 192 17.93 -1.30 15.03
C PRO A 192 18.27 -0.26 13.97
N GLN A 193 19.21 -0.57 13.08
CA GLN A 193 19.60 0.31 11.97
C GLN A 193 18.82 0.04 10.67
N PHE A 194 17.85 -0.88 10.71
CA PHE A 194 17.12 -1.30 9.54
C PHE A 194 15.60 -1.12 9.67
N TRP A 195 15.00 -1.60 10.75
CA TRP A 195 13.57 -1.55 10.95
C TRP A 195 13.14 -0.37 11.83
N GLN A 196 12.18 0.40 11.37
CA GLN A 196 11.61 1.52 12.12
C GLN A 196 10.58 1.05 13.17
N PHE A 197 9.78 0.03 12.82
CA PHE A 197 8.63 -0.40 13.62
C PHE A 197 8.57 -1.92 13.73
N PRO A 198 8.07 -2.45 14.87
CA PRO A 198 7.76 -3.86 14.97
C PRO A 198 6.45 -4.17 14.23
N THR A 199 6.48 -5.10 13.28
CA THR A 199 5.32 -5.46 12.48
C THR A 199 5.18 -6.98 12.37
N VAL A 200 4.50 -7.59 13.31
CA VAL A 200 4.32 -9.05 13.37
C VAL A 200 2.91 -9.46 12.95
N SER A 201 1.89 -8.73 13.40
CA SER A 201 0.49 -9.06 13.16
C SER A 201 -0.06 -8.42 11.89
N MET A 202 -0.78 -9.21 11.09
CA MET A 202 -1.30 -8.79 9.80
C MET A 202 -2.34 -7.68 9.87
N GLY A 203 -3.14 -7.55 10.88
CA GLY A 203 -4.15 -6.48 10.99
C GLY A 203 -3.65 -5.21 11.66
N LEU A 204 -2.59 -5.29 12.45
CA LEU A 204 -2.12 -4.16 13.27
C LEU A 204 -1.31 -3.13 12.48
N GLY A 205 -0.62 -3.52 11.42
CA GLY A 205 0.19 -2.59 10.61
C GLY A 205 -0.59 -1.36 10.15
N PRO A 206 -1.73 -1.51 9.46
CA PRO A 206 -2.57 -0.38 9.03
C PRO A 206 -3.08 0.47 10.19
N LEU A 207 -3.52 -0.15 11.29
CA LEU A 207 -3.99 0.58 12.46
C LEU A 207 -2.86 1.41 13.10
N MET A 208 -1.69 0.83 13.27
CA MET A 208 -0.52 1.51 13.82
C MET A 208 -0.07 2.67 12.91
N ALA A 209 -0.12 2.48 11.60
CA ALA A 209 0.20 3.55 10.64
C ALA A 209 -0.76 4.72 10.75
N ILE A 210 -2.07 4.49 10.91
CA ILE A 210 -3.07 5.54 11.13
C ILE A 210 -2.78 6.32 12.41
N TYR A 211 -2.50 5.62 13.52
CA TYR A 211 -2.16 6.29 14.78
C TYR A 211 -0.83 7.05 14.69
N GLN A 212 0.16 6.50 14.01
CA GLN A 212 1.43 7.18 13.79
C GLN A 212 1.24 8.47 12.97
N ALA A 213 0.48 8.41 11.88
CA ALA A 213 0.17 9.58 11.07
C ALA A 213 -0.56 10.67 11.87
N ARG A 214 -1.53 10.26 12.71
CA ARG A 214 -2.21 11.18 13.62
C ARG A 214 -1.25 11.81 14.64
N PHE A 215 -0.33 11.02 15.17
CA PHE A 215 0.67 11.52 16.12
C PHE A 215 1.64 12.50 15.47
N LEU A 216 2.09 12.23 14.23
CA LEU A 216 2.92 13.18 13.48
C LEU A 216 2.19 14.51 13.27
N LYS A 217 0.92 14.49 12.90
CA LYS A 217 0.10 15.72 12.79
C LYS A 217 -0.05 16.45 14.12
N TYR A 218 -0.18 15.72 15.22
CA TYR A 218 -0.20 16.33 16.57
C TYR A 218 1.12 17.02 16.88
N LEU A 219 2.26 16.38 16.63
CA LEU A 219 3.58 16.97 16.87
C LEU A 219 3.78 18.26 16.05
N GLN A 220 3.36 18.24 14.79
CA GLN A 220 3.38 19.41 13.92
C GLN A 220 2.49 20.53 14.45
N ALA A 221 1.24 20.22 14.77
CA ALA A 221 0.28 21.21 15.27
C ALA A 221 0.71 21.84 16.60
N ARG A 222 1.47 21.12 17.42
CA ARG A 222 2.01 21.59 18.69
C ARG A 222 3.36 22.31 18.55
N GLY A 223 3.93 22.36 17.35
CA GLY A 223 5.26 22.94 17.13
C GLY A 223 6.41 22.16 17.80
N ILE A 224 6.17 20.87 18.14
CA ILE A 224 7.19 20.03 18.82
C ILE A 224 8.20 19.50 17.81
N ALA A 225 7.75 19.15 16.60
CA ALA A 225 8.59 18.67 15.52
C ALA A 225 8.01 19.08 14.17
N ASN A 226 8.89 19.35 13.20
CA ASN A 226 8.47 19.53 11.82
C ASN A 226 8.30 18.14 11.16
N THR A 227 7.07 17.81 10.83
CA THR A 227 6.70 16.55 10.21
C THR A 227 5.92 16.73 8.90
N GLU A 228 5.92 17.96 8.37
CA GLU A 228 5.07 18.37 7.24
C GLU A 228 5.30 17.52 5.97
N ASN A 229 6.55 17.19 5.68
CA ASN A 229 6.93 16.45 4.48
C ASN A 229 7.00 14.93 4.69
N ARG A 230 6.68 14.43 5.89
CA ARG A 230 6.75 12.98 6.19
C ARG A 230 5.42 12.30 5.90
N LYS A 231 5.50 11.12 5.31
CA LYS A 231 4.35 10.23 5.04
C LYS A 231 4.37 9.03 5.98
#